data_6defb8069c5f0a886398af2e22b987c6
#
_entry.id   6defb8069c5f0a886398af2e22b987c6
#
_cell.length_a   1.000
_cell.length_b   1.000
_cell.length_c   1.000
_cell.angle_alpha   90.00
_cell.angle_beta   90.00
_cell.angle_gamma   90.00
#
_symmetry.space_group_name_H-M   'P 1'
#
loop_
_entity.id
_entity.type
_entity.pdbx_description
1 polymer ?
#
loop_
_entity_poly.entity_id
_entity_poly.type
_entity_poly.pdbx_seq_one_letter_code
_entity_poly.pdbx_strand_id
1 'polypeptide(L)'
;LSDAPRDPFAALPPDAAELAVRWAEAAFLPEVDAELRAIHGDMASATAAHGPVCDASGRCCRFGEWGHLLYVTGLEAAWCLRAAARTPTAAEVRAAAARDDCPFLESGRCGVHAFRPVGCRAYFCDPRAAGWQEALSERMLARLRALHESHGIPYRYGEWRTMLAHFAA
;
A
#
# COMPACT_ATOMS: atom_id res chain seq x y z
N LEU A 1 -14.25 6.43 -13.39
CA LEU A 1 -15.26 5.66 -12.66
C LEU A 1 -14.53 4.51 -11.98
N SER A 2 -14.45 4.56 -10.67
CA SER A 2 -13.68 3.60 -9.86
C SER A 2 -14.45 2.27 -9.77
N ASP A 3 -13.87 1.20 -10.29
CA ASP A 3 -14.35 -0.19 -10.12
C ASP A 3 -13.98 -0.79 -8.76
N ALA A 4 -13.67 0.03 -7.75
CA ALA A 4 -13.41 -0.47 -6.42
C ALA A 4 -14.67 -1.08 -5.81
N PRO A 5 -14.59 -2.25 -5.17
CA PRO A 5 -15.74 -2.84 -4.50
C PRO A 5 -16.24 -1.89 -3.40
N ARG A 6 -17.54 -1.61 -3.39
CA ARG A 6 -18.19 -0.75 -2.37
C ARG A 6 -18.00 -1.30 -0.96
N ASP A 7 -17.92 -2.61 -0.81
CA ASP A 7 -17.54 -3.29 0.42
C ASP A 7 -16.25 -4.09 0.19
N PRO A 8 -15.11 -3.66 0.75
CA PRO A 8 -13.84 -4.36 0.61
C PRO A 8 -13.86 -5.79 1.11
N PHE A 9 -14.73 -6.11 2.06
CA PHE A 9 -14.87 -7.46 2.63
C PHE A 9 -15.59 -8.42 1.69
N ALA A 10 -16.48 -7.93 0.82
CA ALA A 10 -17.17 -8.77 -0.16
C ALA A 10 -16.23 -9.30 -1.26
N ALA A 11 -15.07 -8.68 -1.44
CA ALA A 11 -14.05 -9.09 -2.42
C ALA A 11 -13.00 -10.05 -1.83
N LEU A 12 -13.11 -10.43 -0.55
CA LEU A 12 -12.16 -11.33 0.09
C LEU A 12 -12.32 -12.76 -0.45
N PRO A 13 -11.19 -13.44 -0.77
CA PRO A 13 -11.23 -14.84 -1.17
C PRO A 13 -11.52 -15.76 0.04
N PRO A 14 -11.93 -17.02 -0.20
CA PRO A 14 -12.20 -17.96 0.90
C PRO A 14 -11.01 -18.23 1.82
N ASP A 15 -9.78 -18.12 1.29
CA ASP A 15 -8.51 -18.31 2.00
C ASP A 15 -7.94 -17.02 2.61
N ALA A 16 -8.74 -15.96 2.71
CA ALA A 16 -8.27 -14.63 3.16
C ALA A 16 -7.58 -14.66 4.53
N ALA A 17 -8.11 -15.42 5.49
CA ALA A 17 -7.53 -15.52 6.82
C ALA A 17 -6.16 -16.23 6.80
N GLU A 18 -6.02 -17.30 6.01
CA GLU A 18 -4.75 -18.00 5.84
C GLU A 18 -3.71 -17.09 5.17
N LEU A 19 -4.09 -16.38 4.12
CA LEU A 19 -3.22 -15.41 3.45
C LEU A 19 -2.74 -14.32 4.41
N ALA A 20 -3.64 -13.77 5.23
CA ALA A 20 -3.30 -12.74 6.22
C ALA A 20 -2.23 -13.24 7.20
N VAL A 21 -2.38 -14.46 7.72
CA VAL A 21 -1.40 -15.09 8.63
C VAL A 21 -0.05 -15.24 7.94
N ARG A 22 -0.01 -15.80 6.74
CA ARG A 22 1.24 -16.02 5.98
C ARG A 22 1.96 -14.72 5.67
N TRP A 23 1.25 -13.67 5.29
CA TRP A 23 1.85 -12.35 5.05
C TRP A 23 2.34 -11.71 6.35
N ALA A 24 1.56 -11.82 7.43
CA ALA A 24 1.96 -11.30 8.73
C ALA A 24 3.24 -11.98 9.24
N GLU A 25 3.33 -13.31 9.19
CA GLU A 25 4.54 -14.06 9.56
C GLU A 25 5.74 -13.66 8.70
N ALA A 26 5.56 -13.60 7.37
CA ALA A 26 6.61 -13.20 6.44
C ALA A 26 7.13 -11.78 6.72
N ALA A 27 6.25 -10.85 7.09
CA ALA A 27 6.63 -9.48 7.43
C ALA A 27 7.55 -9.37 8.66
N PHE A 28 7.67 -10.42 9.50
CA PHE A 28 8.60 -10.48 10.63
C PHE A 28 9.96 -11.09 10.28
N LEU A 29 10.12 -11.70 9.10
CA LEU A 29 11.40 -12.25 8.68
C LEU A 29 12.42 -11.12 8.48
N PRO A 30 13.61 -11.21 9.10
CA PRO A 30 14.62 -10.13 9.01
C PRO A 30 15.03 -9.80 7.59
N GLU A 31 15.18 -10.79 6.73
CA GLU A 31 15.55 -10.65 5.33
C GLU A 31 14.45 -10.00 4.50
N VAL A 32 13.18 -10.28 4.79
CA VAL A 32 12.03 -9.63 4.16
C VAL A 32 11.92 -8.17 4.59
N ASP A 33 12.07 -7.90 5.89
CA ASP A 33 12.09 -6.53 6.42
C ASP A 33 13.24 -5.71 5.81
N ALA A 34 14.44 -6.30 5.70
CA ALA A 34 15.60 -5.64 5.12
C ALA A 34 15.37 -5.29 3.64
N GLU A 35 14.83 -6.21 2.84
CA GLU A 35 14.57 -5.97 1.41
C GLU A 35 13.44 -4.94 1.21
N LEU A 36 12.37 -4.98 2.00
CA LEU A 36 11.31 -3.95 1.93
C LEU A 36 11.85 -2.56 2.28
N ARG A 37 12.73 -2.46 3.28
CA ARG A 37 13.41 -1.20 3.61
C ARG A 37 14.34 -0.74 2.50
N ALA A 38 15.05 -1.66 1.83
CA ALA A 38 15.91 -1.33 0.70
C ALA A 38 15.08 -0.81 -0.48
N ILE A 39 13.96 -1.46 -0.83
CA ILE A 39 13.02 -0.99 -1.84
C ILE A 39 12.54 0.43 -1.51
N HIS A 40 12.15 0.69 -0.27
CA HIS A 40 11.70 2.03 0.16
C HIS A 40 12.82 3.07 0.13
N GLY A 41 14.05 2.67 0.47
CA GLY A 41 15.23 3.52 0.39
C GLY A 41 15.57 3.94 -1.05
N ASP A 42 15.51 2.99 -1.98
CA ASP A 42 15.75 3.24 -3.41
C ASP A 42 14.66 4.15 -4.00
N MET A 43 13.40 3.97 -3.59
CA MET A 43 12.33 4.89 -3.96
C MET A 43 12.56 6.30 -3.42
N ALA A 44 12.98 6.42 -2.17
CA ALA A 44 13.27 7.72 -1.57
C ALA A 44 14.43 8.42 -2.29
N SER A 45 15.48 7.67 -2.64
CA SER A 45 16.63 8.18 -3.40
C SER A 45 16.25 8.64 -4.80
N ALA A 46 15.48 7.82 -5.52
CA ALA A 46 14.97 8.17 -6.85
C ALA A 46 14.05 9.41 -6.80
N THR A 47 13.18 9.48 -5.80
CA THR A 47 12.32 10.64 -5.58
C THR A 47 13.13 11.91 -5.31
N ALA A 48 14.14 11.82 -4.46
CA ALA A 48 15.01 12.96 -4.14
C ALA A 48 15.77 13.48 -5.38
N ALA A 49 16.20 12.55 -6.25
CA ALA A 49 16.91 12.90 -7.49
C ALA A 49 16.01 13.66 -8.50
N HIS A 50 14.70 13.42 -8.50
CA HIS A 50 13.75 14.09 -9.39
C HIS A 50 13.08 15.31 -8.75
N GLY A 51 13.12 15.43 -7.42
CA GLY A 51 12.62 16.58 -6.66
C GLY A 51 11.13 16.91 -6.84
N PRO A 52 10.20 15.90 -6.88
CA PRO A 52 8.79 16.22 -6.98
C PRO A 52 8.29 16.88 -5.69
N VAL A 53 7.37 17.82 -5.82
CA VAL A 53 6.78 18.50 -4.67
C VAL A 53 5.75 17.60 -4.00
N CYS A 54 5.98 17.26 -2.73
CA CYS A 54 5.00 16.63 -1.86
C CYS A 54 4.77 17.50 -0.63
N ASP A 55 3.61 18.15 -0.56
CA ASP A 55 3.19 19.02 0.56
C ASP A 55 2.50 18.24 1.70
N ALA A 56 2.51 16.92 1.64
CA ALA A 56 1.86 16.01 2.59
C ALA A 56 0.35 16.29 2.78
N SER A 57 -0.30 16.86 1.77
CA SER A 57 -1.71 17.30 1.80
C SER A 57 -2.75 16.16 1.92
N GLY A 58 -2.31 14.91 1.92
CA GLY A 58 -3.20 13.75 1.94
C GLY A 58 -3.99 13.51 0.65
N ARG A 59 -3.67 14.18 -0.46
CA ARG A 59 -4.33 13.98 -1.75
C ARG A 59 -4.28 12.53 -2.22
N CYS A 60 -3.13 11.86 -2.07
CA CYS A 60 -2.97 10.44 -2.38
C CYS A 60 -3.81 9.49 -1.51
N CYS A 61 -4.44 9.99 -0.45
CA CYS A 61 -5.35 9.25 0.42
C CYS A 61 -6.84 9.51 0.13
N ARG A 62 -7.15 10.49 -0.76
CA ARG A 62 -8.52 10.87 -1.16
C ARG A 62 -8.81 10.31 -2.54
N PHE A 63 -9.08 9.01 -2.60
CA PHE A 63 -9.19 8.28 -3.87
C PHE A 63 -10.32 8.80 -4.75
N GLY A 64 -11.49 9.05 -4.17
CA GLY A 64 -12.66 9.56 -4.91
C GLY A 64 -12.46 10.98 -5.43
N GLU A 65 -11.86 11.87 -4.64
CA GLU A 65 -11.62 13.27 -5.05
C GLU A 65 -10.63 13.35 -6.23
N TRP A 66 -9.62 12.46 -6.25
CA TRP A 66 -8.55 12.51 -7.26
C TRP A 66 -8.66 11.42 -8.33
N GLY A 67 -9.70 10.59 -8.29
CA GLY A 67 -10.02 9.62 -9.33
C GLY A 67 -8.98 8.51 -9.51
N HIS A 68 -8.30 8.07 -8.45
CA HIS A 68 -7.32 7.00 -8.50
C HIS A 68 -7.61 5.90 -7.47
N LEU A 69 -7.02 4.73 -7.68
CA LEU A 69 -7.00 3.63 -6.73
C LEU A 69 -5.57 3.29 -6.37
N LEU A 70 -5.37 2.81 -5.17
CA LEU A 70 -4.10 2.32 -4.71
C LEU A 70 -4.10 0.79 -4.72
N TYR A 71 -3.09 0.20 -5.36
CA TYR A 71 -2.87 -1.24 -5.38
C TYR A 71 -1.58 -1.58 -4.67
N VAL A 72 -1.62 -2.67 -3.89
CA VAL A 72 -0.50 -3.15 -3.08
C VAL A 72 -0.46 -4.67 -3.03
N THR A 73 0.66 -5.25 -2.61
CA THR A 73 0.73 -6.65 -2.25
C THR A 73 0.24 -6.88 -0.82
N GLY A 74 -0.23 -8.10 -0.52
CA GLY A 74 -0.61 -8.48 0.84
C GLY A 74 0.56 -8.38 1.83
N LEU A 75 1.79 -8.69 1.37
CA LEU A 75 3.00 -8.53 2.17
C LEU A 75 3.29 -7.07 2.53
N GLU A 76 3.14 -6.14 1.57
CA GLU A 76 3.30 -4.70 1.86
C GLU A 76 2.25 -4.21 2.87
N ALA A 77 1.02 -4.70 2.76
CA ALA A 77 -0.04 -4.38 3.73
C ALA A 77 0.35 -4.87 5.13
N ALA A 78 0.72 -6.14 5.27
CA ALA A 78 1.17 -6.72 6.55
C ALA A 78 2.36 -5.97 7.14
N TRP A 79 3.37 -5.68 6.32
CA TRP A 79 4.55 -4.95 6.76
C TRP A 79 4.22 -3.52 7.21
N CYS A 80 3.37 -2.81 6.47
CA CYS A 80 2.92 -1.45 6.82
C CYS A 80 2.21 -1.45 8.18
N LEU A 81 1.26 -2.38 8.40
CA LEU A 81 0.51 -2.50 9.64
C LEU A 81 1.43 -2.80 10.82
N ARG A 82 2.36 -3.74 10.66
CA ARG A 82 3.36 -4.08 11.68
C ARG A 82 4.26 -2.89 12.02
N ALA A 83 4.84 -2.25 11.00
CA ALA A 83 5.79 -1.15 11.20
C ALA A 83 5.12 0.10 11.78
N ALA A 84 3.86 0.35 11.46
CA ALA A 84 3.07 1.43 12.02
C ALA A 84 2.48 1.09 13.41
N ALA A 85 2.56 -0.17 13.83
CA ALA A 85 1.91 -0.70 15.03
C ALA A 85 0.40 -0.33 15.08
N ARG A 86 -0.25 -0.34 13.91
CA ARG A 86 -1.66 0.03 13.76
C ARG A 86 -2.35 -0.83 12.70
N THR A 87 -3.44 -1.47 13.09
CA THR A 87 -4.36 -2.18 12.19
C THR A 87 -5.72 -1.48 12.25
N PRO A 88 -6.30 -1.07 11.12
CA PRO A 88 -7.63 -0.47 11.12
C PRO A 88 -8.67 -1.56 11.44
N THR A 89 -9.72 -1.17 12.16
CA THR A 89 -10.89 -2.02 12.38
C THR A 89 -11.70 -2.20 11.10
N ALA A 90 -12.54 -3.24 11.06
CA ALA A 90 -13.47 -3.46 9.94
C ALA A 90 -14.39 -2.25 9.72
N ALA A 91 -14.82 -1.59 10.81
CA ALA A 91 -15.64 -0.39 10.74
C ALA A 91 -14.89 0.78 10.08
N GLU A 92 -13.62 1.01 10.42
CA GLU A 92 -12.78 2.05 9.81
C GLU A 92 -12.55 1.79 8.31
N VAL A 93 -12.29 0.54 7.93
CA VAL A 93 -12.10 0.17 6.51
C VAL A 93 -13.39 0.41 5.71
N ARG A 94 -14.56 -0.01 6.22
CA ARG A 94 -15.84 0.24 5.56
C ARG A 94 -16.19 1.73 5.49
N ALA A 95 -15.97 2.47 6.58
CA ALA A 95 -16.23 3.90 6.60
C ALA A 95 -15.35 4.67 5.60
N ALA A 96 -14.08 4.27 5.46
CA ALA A 96 -13.18 4.85 4.46
C ALA A 96 -13.62 4.49 3.04
N ALA A 97 -14.01 3.24 2.78
CA ALA A 97 -14.52 2.80 1.49
C ALA A 97 -15.80 3.55 1.09
N ALA A 98 -16.70 3.83 2.03
CA ALA A 98 -17.92 4.59 1.79
C ALA A 98 -17.66 6.06 1.40
N ARG A 99 -16.52 6.62 1.78
CA ARG A 99 -16.07 7.98 1.42
C ARG A 99 -15.10 8.00 0.25
N ASP A 100 -14.75 6.84 -0.29
CA ASP A 100 -13.67 6.67 -1.28
C ASP A 100 -12.31 7.23 -0.81
N ASP A 101 -12.01 7.03 0.47
CA ASP A 101 -10.78 7.47 1.12
C ASP A 101 -9.87 6.28 1.53
N CYS A 102 -8.64 6.60 1.94
CA CYS A 102 -7.75 5.69 2.64
C CYS A 102 -8.12 5.61 4.14
N PRO A 103 -8.15 4.41 4.76
CA PRO A 103 -8.41 4.27 6.20
C PRO A 103 -7.41 4.98 7.12
N PHE A 104 -6.23 5.32 6.61
CA PHE A 104 -5.19 6.05 7.34
C PHE A 104 -5.17 7.56 7.07
N LEU A 105 -6.21 8.10 6.43
CA LEU A 105 -6.37 9.54 6.28
C LEU A 105 -6.89 10.14 7.59
N GLU A 106 -6.01 10.85 8.32
CA GLU A 106 -6.30 11.47 9.61
C GLU A 106 -6.04 12.96 9.55
N SER A 107 -7.05 13.77 9.81
CA SER A 107 -6.94 15.24 9.79
C SER A 107 -6.23 15.80 8.56
N GLY A 108 -6.52 15.20 7.38
CA GLY A 108 -5.94 15.62 6.10
C GLY A 108 -4.50 15.13 5.85
N ARG A 109 -3.98 14.20 6.69
CA ARG A 109 -2.61 13.66 6.56
C ARG A 109 -2.62 12.13 6.59
N CYS A 110 -1.55 11.52 6.08
CA CYS A 110 -1.39 10.07 6.14
C CYS A 110 -0.82 9.64 7.49
N GLY A 111 -1.59 8.87 8.27
CA GLY A 111 -1.18 8.36 9.59
C GLY A 111 -0.06 7.31 9.54
N VAL A 112 0.19 6.71 8.37
CA VAL A 112 1.25 5.70 8.16
C VAL A 112 2.31 6.16 7.15
N HIS A 113 2.51 7.47 6.99
CA HIS A 113 3.34 8.07 5.94
C HIS A 113 4.75 7.46 5.85
N ALA A 114 5.41 7.19 6.98
CA ALA A 114 6.75 6.59 7.02
C ALA A 114 6.79 5.15 6.47
N PHE A 115 5.68 4.42 6.61
CA PHE A 115 5.57 2.99 6.33
C PHE A 115 4.67 2.67 5.12
N ARG A 116 4.27 3.69 4.38
CA ARG A 116 3.37 3.57 3.23
C ARG A 116 3.94 2.64 2.15
N PRO A 117 3.07 1.85 1.48
CA PRO A 117 3.46 0.93 0.41
C PRO A 117 4.10 1.62 -0.82
N VAL A 118 4.68 0.82 -1.71
CA VAL A 118 5.32 1.27 -2.96
C VAL A 118 4.37 2.15 -3.79
N GLY A 119 3.11 1.74 -3.98
CA GLY A 119 2.14 2.53 -4.72
C GLY A 119 1.93 3.93 -4.16
N CYS A 120 1.86 4.08 -2.82
CA CYS A 120 1.78 5.39 -2.17
C CYS A 120 3.06 6.23 -2.31
N ARG A 121 4.20 5.58 -2.47
CA ARG A 121 5.51 6.25 -2.62
C ARG A 121 5.78 6.67 -4.05
N ALA A 122 5.24 5.92 -5.02
CA ALA A 122 5.38 6.20 -6.43
C ALA A 122 4.40 7.28 -6.92
N TYR A 123 3.27 7.47 -6.22
CA TYR A 123 2.26 8.45 -6.62
C TYR A 123 2.61 9.85 -6.13
N PHE A 124 2.76 10.78 -7.07
CA PHE A 124 2.92 12.21 -6.80
C PHE A 124 1.87 13.02 -7.53
N CYS A 125 1.33 14.03 -6.85
CA CYS A 125 0.36 14.97 -7.44
C CYS A 125 1.04 15.97 -8.41
N ASP A 126 2.37 15.95 -8.53
CA ASP A 126 3.13 16.79 -9.44
C ASP A 126 3.06 16.23 -10.87
N PRO A 127 2.46 16.92 -11.84
CA PRO A 127 2.38 16.44 -13.23
C PRO A 127 3.74 16.16 -13.88
N ARG A 128 4.81 16.79 -13.40
CA ARG A 128 6.18 16.57 -13.90
C ARG A 128 6.74 15.20 -13.53
N ALA A 129 6.09 14.52 -12.58
CA ALA A 129 6.51 13.21 -12.13
C ALA A 129 6.05 12.05 -13.04
N ALA A 130 5.03 12.24 -13.88
CA ALA A 130 4.34 11.18 -14.62
C ALA A 130 5.29 10.27 -15.42
N GLY A 131 6.30 10.82 -16.08
CA GLY A 131 7.18 10.03 -16.96
C GLY A 131 8.12 9.07 -16.21
N TRP A 132 8.66 9.44 -15.05
CA TRP A 132 9.60 8.60 -14.30
C TRP A 132 8.89 7.76 -13.21
N GLN A 133 7.72 8.17 -12.76
CA GLN A 133 6.93 7.44 -11.76
C GLN A 133 6.60 6.02 -12.22
N GLU A 134 6.15 5.87 -13.46
CA GLU A 134 5.76 4.58 -14.01
C GLU A 134 6.95 3.61 -14.04
N ALA A 135 8.08 4.04 -14.62
CA ALA A 135 9.28 3.23 -14.69
C ALA A 135 9.84 2.87 -13.31
N LEU A 136 9.75 3.77 -12.33
CA LEU A 136 10.14 3.50 -10.95
C LEU A 136 9.20 2.46 -10.33
N SER A 137 7.89 2.63 -10.48
CA SER A 137 6.87 1.73 -9.97
C SER A 137 7.07 0.31 -10.50
N GLU A 138 7.24 0.14 -11.81
CA GLU A 138 7.48 -1.16 -12.44
C GLU A 138 8.73 -1.86 -11.91
N ARG A 139 9.84 -1.14 -11.75
CA ARG A 139 11.06 -1.71 -11.15
C ARG A 139 10.84 -2.20 -9.71
N MET A 140 10.12 -1.43 -8.90
CA MET A 140 9.86 -1.80 -7.51
C MET A 140 8.87 -2.97 -7.42
N LEU A 141 7.86 -3.01 -8.27
CA LEU A 141 6.94 -4.15 -8.36
C LEU A 141 7.66 -5.43 -8.80
N ALA A 142 8.63 -5.35 -9.71
CA ALA A 142 9.45 -6.50 -10.10
C ALA A 142 10.27 -7.03 -8.90
N ARG A 143 10.85 -6.14 -8.09
CA ARG A 143 11.57 -6.54 -6.86
C ARG A 143 10.64 -7.16 -5.82
N LEU A 144 9.44 -6.61 -5.63
CA LEU A 144 8.44 -7.19 -4.75
C LEU A 144 8.04 -8.60 -5.20
N ARG A 145 7.85 -8.84 -6.50
CA ARG A 145 7.58 -10.19 -7.04
C ARG A 145 8.73 -11.14 -6.75
N ALA A 146 9.97 -10.73 -7.01
CA ALA A 146 11.15 -11.54 -6.72
C ALA A 146 11.27 -11.87 -5.23
N LEU A 147 10.94 -10.92 -4.33
CA LEU A 147 10.90 -11.15 -2.88
C LEU A 147 9.86 -12.22 -2.51
N HIS A 148 8.65 -12.12 -3.06
CA HIS A 148 7.62 -13.13 -2.85
C HIS A 148 8.06 -14.53 -3.32
N GLU A 149 8.65 -14.61 -4.50
CA GLU A 149 9.12 -15.87 -5.10
C GLU A 149 10.25 -16.50 -4.28
N SER A 150 11.26 -15.70 -3.90
CA SER A 150 12.44 -16.20 -3.17
C SER A 150 12.13 -16.75 -1.77
N HIS A 151 11.06 -16.28 -1.15
CA HIS A 151 10.64 -16.71 0.19
C HIS A 151 9.35 -17.57 0.18
N GLY A 152 8.83 -17.96 -0.98
CA GLY A 152 7.59 -18.75 -1.08
C GLY A 152 6.37 -18.05 -0.46
N ILE A 153 6.36 -16.72 -0.49
CA ILE A 153 5.27 -15.90 0.05
C ILE A 153 4.15 -15.81 -0.99
N PRO A 154 2.87 -16.06 -0.64
CA PRO A 154 1.78 -15.96 -1.59
C PRO A 154 1.71 -14.55 -2.20
N TYR A 155 1.76 -14.47 -3.53
CA TYR A 155 1.62 -13.20 -4.24
C TYR A 155 0.15 -12.90 -4.52
N ARG A 156 -0.36 -11.82 -3.94
CA ARG A 156 -1.64 -11.20 -4.29
C ARG A 156 -1.42 -9.70 -4.39
N TYR A 157 -1.88 -9.12 -5.50
CA TYR A 157 -1.83 -7.68 -5.73
C TYR A 157 -3.25 -7.18 -5.91
N GLY A 158 -3.70 -6.31 -5.04
CA GLY A 158 -5.09 -5.89 -5.00
C GLY A 158 -5.26 -4.47 -4.47
N GLU A 159 -6.51 -3.99 -4.54
CA GLU A 159 -6.87 -2.67 -4.03
C GLU A 159 -6.60 -2.57 -2.52
N TRP A 160 -6.05 -1.44 -2.09
CA TRP A 160 -5.54 -1.21 -0.75
C TRP A 160 -6.52 -1.54 0.37
N ARG A 161 -7.77 -1.07 0.27
CA ARG A 161 -8.79 -1.30 1.30
C ARG A 161 -9.19 -2.78 1.38
N THR A 162 -9.22 -3.46 0.24
CA THR A 162 -9.42 -4.93 0.17
C THR A 162 -8.24 -5.67 0.81
N MET A 163 -6.99 -5.24 0.56
CA MET A 163 -5.83 -5.84 1.22
C MET A 163 -5.85 -5.61 2.73
N LEU A 164 -6.26 -4.43 3.20
CA LEU A 164 -6.44 -4.15 4.63
C LEU A 164 -7.56 -4.98 5.25
N ALA A 165 -8.63 -5.28 4.50
CA ALA A 165 -9.74 -6.10 4.99
C ALA A 165 -9.32 -7.53 5.39
N HIS A 166 -8.22 -8.06 4.84
CA HIS A 166 -7.66 -9.35 5.27
C HIS A 166 -7.21 -9.33 6.74
N PHE A 167 -6.84 -8.18 7.27
CA PHE A 167 -6.26 -7.99 8.61
C PHE A 167 -7.23 -7.32 9.60
N ALA A 168 -8.31 -6.73 9.10
CA ALA A 168 -9.25 -5.96 9.90
C ALA A 168 -10.23 -6.90 10.63
N ALA A 169 -10.26 -6.81 11.96
CA ALA A 169 -11.20 -7.55 12.83
C ALA A 169 -12.42 -6.68 13.19
#